data_23362a9e6f3b2c2b73d6e24e3c510bc4
#
_entry.id   23362a9e6f3b2c2b73d6e24e3c510bc4
#
_cell.length_a   1.000
_cell.length_b   1.000
_cell.length_c   1.000
_cell.angle_alpha   90.00
_cell.angle_beta   90.00
_cell.angle_gamma   90.00
#
_symmetry.space_group_name_H-M   'P 1'
#
loop_
_entity.id
_entity.type
_entity.pdbx_description
1 polymer ?
#
loop_
_entity_poly.entity_id
_entity_poly.type
_entity_poly.pdbx_seq_one_letter_code
_entity_poly.pdbx_strand_id
1 'polypeptide(L)'
;MKKSQIIFSQYSPLMAVDMELVGSDGKTINTPRVCSLCRCGESDMKPLCDGTHAQVGFVGEREDSNKSELEYYRGKNITIVFDRYLCMGAGYCGELEAVFGTHDEPKYEPDAAPVEDIIATIKKCPSGALSYITGNEHFKNYYNETKIVVEKDGPLNCQGEIILIDDQDSDAFLPDADHFTLCRCGGSKKKPVCDGSHEEKGFKG
;
A
#
# COMPACT_ATOMS: atom_id res chain seq x y z
N MET A 1 -12.94 -20.94 -5.30
CA MET A 1 -11.66 -20.36 -5.71
C MET A 1 -10.78 -20.23 -4.47
N LYS A 2 -9.49 -20.52 -4.54
CA LYS A 2 -8.56 -20.28 -3.43
C LYS A 2 -8.39 -18.77 -3.31
N LYS A 3 -8.47 -18.25 -2.09
CA LYS A 3 -8.30 -16.81 -1.84
C LYS A 3 -6.83 -16.53 -1.58
N SER A 4 -6.28 -15.56 -2.27
CA SER A 4 -4.93 -15.06 -2.04
C SER A 4 -4.85 -14.36 -0.67
N GLN A 5 -3.78 -14.65 0.08
CA GLN A 5 -3.65 -14.20 1.46
C GLN A 5 -2.24 -13.71 1.76
N ILE A 6 -2.15 -12.71 2.61
CA ILE A 6 -0.91 -12.30 3.28
C ILE A 6 -1.13 -12.37 4.78
N ILE A 7 -0.35 -13.20 5.45
CA ILE A 7 -0.43 -13.42 6.90
C ILE A 7 0.84 -12.89 7.54
N PHE A 8 0.73 -12.19 8.64
CA PHE A 8 1.87 -11.68 9.38
C PHE A 8 1.60 -11.65 10.88
N SER A 9 2.67 -11.60 11.65
CA SER A 9 2.66 -11.33 13.08
C SER A 9 3.76 -10.33 13.43
N GLN A 10 3.81 -9.85 14.66
CA GLN A 10 4.75 -8.81 15.09
C GLN A 10 6.20 -9.09 14.72
N TYR A 11 6.68 -10.33 14.87
CA TYR A 11 8.09 -10.70 14.67
C TYR A 11 8.36 -11.46 13.37
N SER A 12 7.33 -11.69 12.54
CA SER A 12 7.43 -12.54 11.36
C SER A 12 7.67 -11.76 10.07
N PRO A 13 8.15 -12.41 9.00
CA PRO A 13 8.01 -11.89 7.65
C PRO A 13 6.53 -11.84 7.23
N LEU A 14 6.26 -11.34 6.02
CA LEU A 14 4.94 -11.46 5.41
C LEU A 14 4.85 -12.83 4.72
N MET A 15 3.93 -13.68 5.15
CA MET A 15 3.69 -14.96 4.50
C MET A 15 2.64 -14.78 3.40
N ALA A 16 3.07 -14.85 2.14
CA ALA A 16 2.21 -14.76 0.97
C ALA A 16 1.77 -16.15 0.53
N VAL A 17 0.47 -16.33 0.31
CA VAL A 17 -0.17 -17.60 -0.07
C VAL A 17 -0.96 -17.41 -1.36
N ASP A 18 -0.72 -18.29 -2.36
CA ASP A 18 -1.37 -18.27 -3.68
C ASP A 18 -1.24 -16.88 -4.37
N MET A 19 -0.02 -16.29 -4.34
CA MET A 19 0.28 -14.97 -4.89
C MET A 19 1.17 -15.03 -6.12
N GLU A 20 0.86 -14.22 -7.12
CA GLU A 20 1.80 -13.86 -8.17
C GLU A 20 2.65 -12.68 -7.70
N LEU A 21 3.97 -12.80 -7.82
CA LEU A 21 4.92 -11.72 -7.59
C LEU A 21 5.47 -11.23 -8.93
N VAL A 22 5.45 -9.91 -9.13
CA VAL A 22 5.96 -9.26 -10.34
C VAL A 22 6.92 -8.16 -9.93
N GLY A 23 8.07 -8.08 -10.55
CA GLY A 23 9.00 -6.96 -10.37
C GLY A 23 8.44 -5.66 -10.99
N SER A 24 8.95 -4.51 -10.58
CA SER A 24 8.61 -3.22 -11.20
C SER A 24 9.00 -3.14 -12.69
N ASP A 25 9.85 -4.06 -13.16
CA ASP A 25 10.19 -4.23 -14.58
C ASP A 25 9.17 -5.09 -15.36
N GLY A 26 8.08 -5.50 -14.71
CA GLY A 26 7.03 -6.33 -15.28
C GLY A 26 7.35 -7.83 -15.35
N LYS A 27 8.52 -8.26 -14.86
CA LYS A 27 8.88 -9.70 -14.92
C LYS A 27 8.34 -10.46 -13.71
N THR A 28 7.79 -11.64 -13.96
CA THR A 28 7.34 -12.53 -12.91
C THR A 28 8.52 -13.04 -12.08
N ILE A 29 8.39 -12.94 -10.76
CA ILE A 29 9.32 -13.51 -9.79
C ILE A 29 8.77 -14.88 -9.40
N ASN A 30 9.45 -15.95 -9.84
CA ASN A 30 9.02 -17.31 -9.55
C ASN A 30 9.15 -17.63 -8.07
N THR A 31 8.04 -17.95 -7.43
CA THR A 31 7.98 -18.33 -6.02
C THR A 31 7.14 -19.59 -5.84
N PRO A 32 7.37 -20.37 -4.78
CA PRO A 32 6.45 -21.43 -4.41
C PRO A 32 5.09 -20.83 -4.01
N ARG A 33 4.07 -21.69 -3.99
CA ARG A 33 2.70 -21.33 -3.61
C ARG A 33 2.59 -20.56 -2.27
N VAL A 34 3.47 -20.89 -1.33
CA VAL A 34 3.63 -20.21 -0.04
C VAL A 34 5.05 -19.71 0.02
N CYS A 35 5.24 -18.42 0.17
CA CYS A 35 6.56 -17.82 0.32
C CYS A 35 6.56 -16.75 1.40
N SER A 36 7.73 -16.52 2.00
CA SER A 36 7.95 -15.49 3.00
C SER A 36 8.62 -14.28 2.36
N LEU A 37 8.01 -13.10 2.48
CA LEU A 37 8.53 -11.86 1.94
C LEU A 37 9.20 -11.04 3.05
N CYS A 38 10.34 -10.46 2.73
CA CYS A 38 11.08 -9.62 3.67
C CYS A 38 10.27 -8.38 4.05
N ARG A 39 10.23 -8.08 5.37
CA ARG A 39 9.66 -6.84 5.90
C ARG A 39 10.59 -6.11 6.89
N CYS A 40 11.75 -6.67 7.19
CA CYS A 40 12.76 -6.01 8.02
C CYS A 40 13.73 -5.12 7.21
N GLY A 41 13.84 -5.35 5.92
CA GLY A 41 14.72 -4.61 5.01
C GLY A 41 16.13 -5.19 4.87
N GLU A 42 16.50 -6.20 5.68
CA GLU A 42 17.89 -6.67 5.84
C GLU A 42 18.18 -8.03 5.18
N SER A 43 17.19 -8.67 4.53
CA SER A 43 17.41 -9.92 3.79
C SER A 43 18.39 -9.71 2.63
N ASP A 44 19.30 -10.66 2.41
CA ASP A 44 20.18 -10.71 1.23
C ASP A 44 19.47 -11.30 0.01
N MET A 45 18.30 -11.91 0.21
CA MET A 45 17.50 -12.58 -0.83
C MET A 45 16.24 -11.79 -1.21
N LYS A 46 16.24 -10.47 -1.07
CA LYS A 46 15.06 -9.64 -1.39
C LYS A 46 14.47 -9.95 -2.77
N PRO A 47 13.14 -10.03 -2.92
CA PRO A 47 12.11 -9.68 -1.93
C PRO A 47 11.82 -10.79 -0.91
N LEU A 48 12.47 -11.95 -0.99
CA LEU A 48 12.22 -13.07 -0.10
C LEU A 48 12.90 -12.90 1.26
N CYS A 49 12.34 -13.55 2.27
CA CYS A 49 12.91 -13.60 3.60
C CYS A 49 13.93 -14.75 3.68
N ASP A 50 15.10 -14.47 4.24
CA ASP A 50 16.17 -15.42 4.50
C ASP A 50 16.41 -15.74 5.99
N GLY A 51 15.53 -15.19 6.86
CA GLY A 51 15.63 -15.35 8.31
C GLY A 51 16.42 -14.24 9.04
N THR A 52 17.04 -13.31 8.32
CA THR A 52 17.83 -12.21 8.90
C THR A 52 17.02 -11.36 9.89
N HIS A 53 15.69 -11.26 9.73
CA HIS A 53 14.82 -10.54 10.66
C HIS A 53 15.02 -10.97 12.12
N ALA A 54 15.25 -12.26 12.38
CA ALA A 54 15.49 -12.77 13.74
C ALA A 54 16.87 -12.36 14.28
N GLN A 55 17.89 -12.26 13.40
CA GLN A 55 19.25 -11.89 13.79
C GLN A 55 19.36 -10.40 14.11
N VAL A 56 18.64 -9.56 13.36
CA VAL A 56 18.65 -8.09 13.58
C VAL A 56 17.65 -7.64 14.64
N GLY A 57 16.94 -8.58 15.27
CA GLY A 57 15.94 -8.24 16.30
C GLY A 57 14.77 -7.42 15.75
N PHE A 58 14.32 -7.74 14.54
CA PHE A 58 13.21 -7.02 13.92
C PHE A 58 11.93 -7.16 14.75
N VAL A 59 11.35 -5.99 15.06
CA VAL A 59 10.04 -5.89 15.69
C VAL A 59 9.11 -5.18 14.71
N GLY A 60 8.14 -5.91 14.19
CA GLY A 60 7.15 -5.38 13.25
C GLY A 60 5.99 -4.68 13.94
N GLU A 61 6.23 -4.15 15.15
CA GLU A 61 5.23 -3.46 15.94
C GLU A 61 4.72 -2.20 15.25
N ARG A 62 3.47 -1.94 15.44
CA ARG A 62 2.82 -0.71 15.00
C ARG A 62 3.04 0.34 16.08
N GLU A 63 3.80 1.39 15.77
CA GLU A 63 4.07 2.48 16.70
C GLU A 63 2.88 3.42 16.85
N ASP A 64 2.04 3.48 15.84
CA ASP A 64 0.90 4.37 15.76
C ASP A 64 -0.40 3.60 15.90
N SER A 65 -1.16 3.92 16.95
CA SER A 65 -2.53 3.41 17.17
C SER A 65 -3.57 4.15 16.33
N ASN A 66 -3.13 5.05 15.44
CA ASN A 66 -4.03 5.85 14.64
C ASN A 66 -4.89 4.94 13.76
N LYS A 67 -6.16 5.21 13.84
CA LYS A 67 -7.17 4.62 12.95
C LYS A 67 -7.23 5.45 11.69
N SER A 68 -7.65 4.84 10.60
CA SER A 68 -8.02 5.54 9.39
C SER A 68 -9.06 6.61 9.70
N GLU A 69 -8.76 7.86 9.33
CA GLU A 69 -9.72 8.95 9.34
C GLU A 69 -9.90 9.41 7.90
N LEU A 70 -11.09 9.16 7.37
CA LEU A 70 -11.42 9.57 6.00
C LEU A 70 -11.75 11.04 5.95
N GLU A 71 -11.04 11.76 5.11
CA GLU A 71 -11.30 13.17 4.78
C GLU A 71 -12.11 13.24 3.47
N TYR A 72 -13.13 14.08 3.43
CA TYR A 72 -14.05 14.19 2.30
C TYR A 72 -13.99 15.59 1.70
N TYR A 73 -13.51 15.70 0.47
CA TYR A 73 -13.42 16.95 -0.28
C TYR A 73 -14.50 16.97 -1.36
N ARG A 74 -15.55 17.74 -1.13
CA ARG A 74 -16.77 17.73 -1.93
C ARG A 74 -16.69 18.74 -3.06
N GLY A 75 -16.81 18.27 -4.31
CA GLY A 75 -17.04 19.07 -5.51
C GLY A 75 -18.48 18.95 -6.01
N LYS A 76 -18.76 19.57 -7.15
CA LYS A 76 -20.10 19.56 -7.77
C LYS A 76 -20.50 18.19 -8.30
N ASN A 77 -19.54 17.46 -8.88
CA ASN A 77 -19.79 16.19 -9.58
C ASN A 77 -19.03 15.00 -8.99
N ILE A 78 -18.04 15.24 -8.14
CA ILE A 78 -17.20 14.23 -7.51
C ILE A 78 -16.85 14.66 -6.08
N THR A 79 -16.75 13.70 -5.18
CA THR A 79 -16.11 13.87 -3.87
C THR A 79 -14.83 13.07 -3.85
N ILE A 80 -13.70 13.72 -3.59
CA ILE A 80 -12.43 13.04 -3.33
C ILE A 80 -12.45 12.56 -1.88
N VAL A 81 -12.11 11.30 -1.67
CA VAL A 81 -11.97 10.71 -0.33
C VAL A 81 -10.50 10.39 -0.10
N PHE A 82 -9.94 10.89 0.97
CA PHE A 82 -8.54 10.71 1.31
C PHE A 82 -8.39 10.05 2.67
N ASP A 83 -7.61 8.98 2.71
CA ASP A 83 -7.16 8.30 3.92
C ASP A 83 -5.70 8.66 4.20
N ARG A 84 -5.49 9.56 5.13
CA ARG A 84 -4.14 10.01 5.51
C ARG A 84 -3.30 8.90 6.11
N TYR A 85 -3.91 7.92 6.76
CA TYR A 85 -3.19 6.78 7.34
C TYR A 85 -2.54 5.91 6.27
N LEU A 86 -3.24 5.67 5.16
CA LEU A 86 -2.73 4.85 4.06
C LEU A 86 -1.77 5.59 3.13
N CYS A 87 -1.70 6.92 3.21
CA CYS A 87 -0.82 7.69 2.33
C CYS A 87 0.65 7.41 2.63
N MET A 88 1.37 6.98 1.61
CA MET A 88 2.80 6.68 1.65
C MET A 88 3.67 7.73 0.95
N GLY A 89 3.08 8.81 0.43
CA GLY A 89 3.82 9.86 -0.26
C GLY A 89 4.27 9.51 -1.68
N ALA A 90 3.64 8.56 -2.37
CA ALA A 90 4.07 8.10 -3.71
C ALA A 90 4.10 9.20 -4.80
N GLY A 91 3.49 10.36 -4.57
CA GLY A 91 3.60 11.55 -5.42
C GLY A 91 2.74 11.56 -6.69
N TYR A 92 2.14 10.44 -7.10
CA TYR A 92 1.36 10.37 -8.37
C TYR A 92 0.18 11.36 -8.43
N CYS A 93 -0.42 11.70 -7.29
CA CYS A 93 -1.50 12.70 -7.26
C CYS A 93 -1.01 14.10 -7.64
N GLY A 94 0.24 14.44 -7.38
CA GLY A 94 0.86 15.70 -7.78
C GLY A 94 0.95 15.93 -9.30
N GLU A 95 0.77 14.88 -10.13
CA GLU A 95 0.66 15.05 -11.59
C GLU A 95 -0.57 15.88 -12.00
N LEU A 96 -1.59 15.96 -11.15
CA LEU A 96 -2.74 16.84 -11.30
C LEU A 96 -2.74 17.93 -10.22
N GLU A 97 -1.70 18.77 -10.25
CA GLU A 97 -1.43 19.82 -9.25
C GLU A 97 -2.62 20.76 -9.00
N ALA A 98 -3.38 21.08 -10.05
CA ALA A 98 -4.57 21.92 -9.93
C ALA A 98 -5.56 21.39 -8.90
N VAL A 99 -5.67 20.06 -8.77
CA VAL A 99 -6.59 19.37 -7.86
C VAL A 99 -5.92 18.97 -6.54
N PHE A 100 -4.72 18.37 -6.62
CA PHE A 100 -4.08 17.73 -5.46
C PHE A 100 -2.93 18.54 -4.85
N GLY A 101 -2.54 19.65 -5.49
CA GLY A 101 -1.38 20.44 -5.05
C GLY A 101 -0.06 19.71 -5.31
N THR A 102 0.96 20.18 -4.64
CA THR A 102 2.29 19.55 -4.63
C THR A 102 2.48 18.70 -3.36
N HIS A 103 3.60 17.97 -3.28
CA HIS A 103 3.97 17.23 -2.07
C HIS A 103 4.11 18.16 -0.85
N ASP A 104 4.68 19.36 -1.05
CA ASP A 104 4.95 20.32 0.04
C ASP A 104 3.72 21.16 0.39
N GLU A 105 2.83 21.37 -0.58
CA GLU A 105 1.59 22.14 -0.42
C GLU A 105 0.39 21.33 -0.93
N PRO A 106 -0.01 20.25 -0.23
CA PRO A 106 -1.15 19.44 -0.64
C PRO A 106 -2.46 20.22 -0.49
N LYS A 107 -3.32 20.07 -1.49
CA LYS A 107 -4.68 20.61 -1.49
C LYS A 107 -5.63 19.60 -2.11
N TYR A 108 -6.93 19.85 -2.00
CA TYR A 108 -7.94 19.00 -2.63
C TYR A 108 -9.06 19.89 -3.18
N GLU A 109 -9.00 20.12 -4.50
CA GLU A 109 -9.90 21.03 -5.23
C GLU A 109 -10.67 20.24 -6.31
N PRO A 110 -11.77 19.52 -5.94
CA PRO A 110 -12.45 18.58 -6.87
C PRO A 110 -13.08 19.25 -8.08
N ASP A 111 -13.26 20.58 -8.08
CA ASP A 111 -13.81 21.34 -9.21
C ASP A 111 -12.75 21.98 -10.11
N ALA A 112 -11.45 21.75 -9.83
CA ALA A 112 -10.35 22.38 -10.56
C ALA A 112 -9.93 21.63 -11.84
N ALA A 113 -10.48 20.45 -12.12
CA ALA A 113 -10.23 19.67 -13.33
C ALA A 113 -11.46 18.86 -13.74
N PRO A 114 -11.50 18.29 -14.98
CA PRO A 114 -12.50 17.33 -15.40
C PRO A 114 -12.54 16.10 -14.48
N VAL A 115 -13.74 15.56 -14.24
CA VAL A 115 -13.94 14.42 -13.33
C VAL A 115 -13.15 13.18 -13.77
N GLU A 116 -13.07 12.94 -15.08
CA GLU A 116 -12.31 11.85 -15.69
C GLU A 116 -10.81 11.92 -15.38
N ASP A 117 -10.22 13.13 -15.37
CA ASP A 117 -8.80 13.33 -15.07
C ASP A 117 -8.53 13.11 -13.57
N ILE A 118 -9.45 13.56 -12.71
CA ILE A 118 -9.39 13.31 -11.27
C ILE A 118 -9.45 11.82 -10.98
N ILE A 119 -10.40 11.10 -11.58
CA ILE A 119 -10.54 9.64 -11.44
C ILE A 119 -9.30 8.91 -11.94
N ALA A 120 -8.77 9.30 -13.12
CA ALA A 120 -7.55 8.71 -13.67
C ALA A 120 -6.36 8.89 -12.73
N THR A 121 -6.25 10.05 -12.10
CA THR A 121 -5.18 10.35 -11.14
C THR A 121 -5.36 9.58 -9.83
N ILE A 122 -6.57 9.51 -9.28
CA ILE A 122 -6.89 8.73 -8.07
C ILE A 122 -6.50 7.26 -8.26
N LYS A 123 -6.81 6.67 -9.41
CA LYS A 123 -6.48 5.26 -9.73
C LYS A 123 -4.98 4.97 -9.82
N LYS A 124 -4.12 5.98 -9.90
CA LYS A 124 -2.66 5.81 -9.82
C LYS A 124 -2.15 5.67 -8.39
N CYS A 125 -2.98 5.97 -7.38
CA CYS A 125 -2.58 5.85 -5.99
C CYS A 125 -2.36 4.38 -5.62
N PRO A 126 -1.12 3.93 -5.30
CA PRO A 126 -0.86 2.51 -5.09
C PRO A 126 -1.27 2.02 -3.70
N SER A 127 -1.50 2.94 -2.77
CA SER A 127 -1.71 2.61 -1.35
C SER A 127 -3.19 2.53 -0.94
N GLY A 128 -4.13 2.85 -1.85
CA GLY A 128 -5.55 2.95 -1.49
C GLY A 128 -5.91 4.19 -0.67
N ALA A 129 -4.95 5.13 -0.50
CA ALA A 129 -5.20 6.37 0.23
C ALA A 129 -6.20 7.29 -0.45
N LEU A 130 -6.32 7.22 -1.78
CA LEU A 130 -7.27 8.01 -2.56
C LEU A 130 -8.38 7.12 -3.11
N SER A 131 -9.60 7.60 -2.94
CA SER A 131 -10.80 7.03 -3.54
C SER A 131 -11.79 8.14 -3.88
N TYR A 132 -12.91 7.84 -4.50
CA TYR A 132 -13.86 8.87 -4.89
C TYR A 132 -15.30 8.41 -4.78
N ILE A 133 -16.21 9.40 -4.65
CA ILE A 133 -17.66 9.20 -4.67
C ILE A 133 -18.24 9.98 -5.85
N THR A 134 -19.03 9.32 -6.68
CA THR A 134 -19.87 9.94 -7.69
C THR A 134 -21.31 9.49 -7.49
N GLY A 135 -22.27 10.43 -7.53
CA GLY A 135 -23.63 10.12 -7.12
C GLY A 135 -23.68 9.63 -5.67
N ASN A 136 -24.14 8.39 -5.47
CA ASN A 136 -24.22 7.76 -4.13
C ASN A 136 -23.26 6.55 -4.00
N GLU A 137 -22.35 6.37 -4.93
CA GLU A 137 -21.46 5.21 -4.96
C GLU A 137 -20.03 5.62 -4.64
N HIS A 138 -19.40 4.85 -3.73
CA HIS A 138 -18.00 5.02 -3.34
C HIS A 138 -17.13 4.01 -4.09
N PHE A 139 -16.20 4.53 -4.88
CA PHE A 139 -15.28 3.75 -5.71
C PHE A 139 -13.90 3.72 -5.05
N LYS A 140 -13.46 2.54 -4.63
CA LYS A 140 -12.16 2.28 -3.99
C LYS A 140 -11.48 1.00 -4.50
N ASN A 141 -12.13 0.28 -5.42
CA ASN A 141 -11.66 -0.98 -5.96
C ASN A 141 -11.50 -0.84 -7.48
N TYR A 142 -10.29 -1.07 -7.99
CA TYR A 142 -9.92 -0.77 -9.38
C TYR A 142 -9.24 -1.93 -10.10
N TYR A 143 -8.80 -2.97 -9.37
CA TYR A 143 -7.97 -4.04 -9.89
C TYR A 143 -8.75 -5.34 -10.07
N ASN A 144 -8.64 -5.94 -11.26
CA ASN A 144 -9.26 -7.23 -11.58
C ASN A 144 -8.29 -8.41 -11.44
N GLU A 145 -6.98 -8.14 -11.35
CA GLU A 145 -5.93 -9.14 -11.22
C GLU A 145 -5.34 -9.10 -9.82
N THR A 146 -5.10 -10.27 -9.24
CA THR A 146 -4.51 -10.39 -7.91
C THR A 146 -3.03 -10.68 -8.01
N LYS A 147 -2.20 -9.72 -7.58
CA LYS A 147 -0.73 -9.83 -7.60
C LYS A 147 -0.07 -8.89 -6.60
N ILE A 148 1.20 -9.13 -6.34
CA ILE A 148 2.08 -8.21 -5.62
C ILE A 148 3.12 -7.67 -6.61
N VAL A 149 3.14 -6.36 -6.82
CA VAL A 149 4.23 -5.70 -7.54
C VAL A 149 5.31 -5.31 -6.53
N VAL A 150 6.50 -5.87 -6.72
CA VAL A 150 7.68 -5.58 -5.90
C VAL A 150 8.33 -4.32 -6.44
N GLU A 151 8.10 -3.18 -5.78
CA GLU A 151 8.61 -1.89 -6.24
C GLU A 151 10.12 -1.82 -6.02
N LYS A 152 10.87 -1.36 -7.04
CA LYS A 152 12.31 -1.19 -6.88
C LYS A 152 12.61 -0.16 -5.79
N ASP A 153 13.44 -0.54 -4.84
CA ASP A 153 13.83 0.30 -3.69
C ASP A 153 12.62 0.83 -2.88
N GLY A 154 11.46 0.19 -3.01
CA GLY A 154 10.17 0.63 -2.48
C GLY A 154 9.38 -0.47 -1.76
N PRO A 155 8.07 -0.27 -1.58
CA PRO A 155 7.18 -1.19 -0.89
C PRO A 155 6.80 -2.41 -1.74
N LEU A 156 5.90 -3.23 -1.19
CA LEU A 156 5.12 -4.22 -1.92
C LEU A 156 3.77 -3.59 -2.27
N ASN A 157 3.49 -3.39 -3.57
CA ASN A 157 2.19 -2.91 -4.04
C ASN A 157 1.26 -4.10 -4.24
N CYS A 158 0.34 -4.28 -3.33
CA CYS A 158 -0.67 -5.35 -3.35
C CYS A 158 -1.87 -4.90 -4.17
N GLN A 159 -2.34 -5.73 -5.10
CA GLN A 159 -3.44 -5.43 -6.02
C GLN A 159 -4.41 -6.61 -6.11
N GLY A 160 -5.71 -6.31 -6.24
CA GLY A 160 -6.78 -7.31 -6.38
C GLY A 160 -7.28 -7.87 -5.05
N GLU A 161 -7.97 -9.00 -5.12
CA GLU A 161 -8.59 -9.63 -3.94
C GLU A 161 -7.55 -10.33 -3.04
N ILE A 162 -6.93 -9.57 -2.14
CA ILE A 162 -5.96 -10.07 -1.17
C ILE A 162 -6.54 -9.94 0.24
N ILE A 163 -6.57 -11.04 0.98
CA ILE A 163 -6.92 -11.02 2.41
C ILE A 163 -5.63 -10.80 3.20
N LEU A 164 -5.55 -9.66 3.87
CA LEU A 164 -4.48 -9.36 4.80
C LEU A 164 -4.90 -9.81 6.21
N ILE A 165 -4.06 -10.58 6.89
CA ILE A 165 -4.37 -11.18 8.19
C ILE A 165 -3.25 -10.84 9.17
N ASP A 166 -3.60 -10.17 10.26
CA ASP A 166 -2.75 -10.11 11.44
C ASP A 166 -3.04 -11.33 12.32
N ASP A 167 -2.05 -12.19 12.51
CA ASP A 167 -2.19 -13.46 13.23
C ASP A 167 -2.28 -13.26 14.77
N GLN A 168 -1.98 -12.07 15.26
CA GLN A 168 -1.95 -11.75 16.69
C GLN A 168 -3.00 -10.74 17.13
N ASP A 169 -3.54 -9.96 16.19
CA ASP A 169 -4.51 -8.90 16.46
C ASP A 169 -5.64 -8.93 15.43
N SER A 170 -6.73 -9.60 15.77
CA SER A 170 -7.92 -9.68 14.91
C SER A 170 -8.63 -8.34 14.74
N ASP A 171 -8.39 -7.39 15.63
CA ASP A 171 -9.02 -6.06 15.63
C ASP A 171 -8.11 -4.99 15.01
N ALA A 172 -6.92 -5.40 14.52
CA ALA A 172 -6.01 -4.51 13.84
C ALA A 172 -6.68 -3.83 12.64
N PHE A 173 -6.45 -2.53 12.50
CA PHE A 173 -6.85 -1.83 11.29
C PHE A 173 -6.07 -2.38 10.10
N LEU A 174 -6.79 -2.86 9.10
CA LEU A 174 -6.25 -3.34 7.83
C LEU A 174 -6.91 -2.58 6.68
N PRO A 175 -6.18 -2.33 5.56
CA PRO A 175 -6.76 -1.70 4.38
C PRO A 175 -7.97 -2.48 3.85
N ASP A 176 -9.02 -1.78 3.48
CA ASP A 176 -10.28 -2.36 3.01
C ASP A 176 -10.53 -2.06 1.51
N ALA A 177 -9.54 -1.60 0.78
CA ALA A 177 -9.54 -1.46 -0.68
C ALA A 177 -8.87 -2.67 -1.35
N ASP A 178 -9.12 -2.87 -2.65
CA ASP A 178 -8.47 -3.92 -3.45
C ASP A 178 -7.00 -3.61 -3.79
N HIS A 179 -6.45 -2.56 -3.21
CA HIS A 179 -5.04 -2.20 -3.36
C HIS A 179 -4.51 -1.49 -2.12
N PHE A 180 -3.29 -1.83 -1.74
CA PHE A 180 -2.59 -1.25 -0.60
C PHE A 180 -1.08 -1.52 -0.71
N THR A 181 -0.30 -0.81 0.08
CA THR A 181 1.16 -0.96 0.08
C THR A 181 1.65 -1.48 1.42
N LEU A 182 2.53 -2.50 1.40
CA LEU A 182 3.13 -3.06 2.60
C LEU A 182 4.61 -2.67 2.73
N CYS A 183 4.99 -2.36 3.95
CA CYS A 183 6.37 -2.01 4.28
C CYS A 183 7.31 -3.19 4.02
N ARG A 184 8.42 -2.91 3.31
CA ARG A 184 9.49 -3.86 3.02
C ARG A 184 10.83 -3.45 3.64
N CYS A 185 11.00 -2.16 3.98
CA CYS A 185 12.24 -1.60 4.51
C CYS A 185 12.39 -1.70 6.04
N GLY A 186 11.36 -2.13 6.74
CA GLY A 186 11.35 -2.22 8.21
C GLY A 186 11.19 -0.89 8.95
N GLY A 187 11.19 0.26 8.23
CA GLY A 187 11.17 1.60 8.83
C GLY A 187 9.81 2.19 9.12
N SER A 188 8.74 1.67 8.51
CA SER A 188 7.40 2.24 8.68
C SER A 188 6.96 2.26 10.14
N LYS A 189 6.33 3.37 10.55
CA LYS A 189 5.66 3.53 11.86
C LYS A 189 4.21 3.02 11.83
N LYS A 190 3.68 2.81 10.62
CA LYS A 190 2.31 2.35 10.37
C LYS A 190 2.24 0.87 9.94
N LYS A 191 3.19 0.03 10.39
CA LYS A 191 3.22 -1.39 9.98
C LYS A 191 1.88 -2.09 10.17
N PRO A 192 1.45 -2.95 9.23
CA PRO A 192 2.23 -3.48 8.10
C PRO A 192 2.31 -2.55 6.88
N VAL A 193 1.50 -1.47 6.81
CA VAL A 193 1.45 -0.60 5.64
C VAL A 193 2.71 0.26 5.50
N CYS A 194 2.99 0.68 4.27
CA CYS A 194 4.09 1.59 3.98
C CYS A 194 3.67 3.03 4.32
N ASP A 195 4.59 3.82 4.90
CA ASP A 195 4.40 5.24 5.20
C ASP A 195 5.40 6.15 4.45
N GLY A 196 6.19 5.57 3.52
CA GLY A 196 7.22 6.31 2.78
C GLY A 196 8.62 6.28 3.40
N SER A 197 8.79 5.78 4.62
CA SER A 197 10.10 5.75 5.33
C SER A 197 11.22 5.05 4.56
N HIS A 198 10.92 4.27 3.52
CA HIS A 198 11.93 3.64 2.68
C HIS A 198 12.83 4.66 1.95
N GLU A 199 12.29 5.83 1.61
CA GLU A 199 13.04 6.91 0.96
C GLU A 199 14.08 7.52 1.91
N GLU A 200 13.64 7.92 3.12
CA GLU A 200 14.52 8.49 4.14
C GLU A 200 15.61 7.51 4.61
N LYS A 201 15.25 6.22 4.69
CA LYS A 201 16.21 5.15 5.03
C LYS A 201 17.18 4.83 3.89
N GLY A 202 16.97 5.34 2.68
CA GLY A 202 17.74 4.96 1.51
C GLY A 202 17.69 3.45 1.23
N PHE A 203 16.52 2.83 1.49
CA PHE A 203 16.31 1.38 1.30
C PHE A 203 16.65 0.94 -0.11
N LYS A 204 17.33 -0.22 -0.22
CA LYS A 204 17.67 -0.87 -1.50
C LYS A 204 17.13 -2.31 -1.52
N GLY A 205 16.43 -2.65 -2.65
CA GLY A 205 15.85 -3.99 -2.79
C GLY A 205 15.00 -4.24 -4.02
#